data_ccd2063d8e0c415bdc2cd00443cf9a68
#
_entry.id   ccd2063d8e0c415bdc2cd00443cf9a68
#
_cell.length_a   1.000
_cell.length_b   1.000
_cell.length_c   1.000
_cell.angle_alpha   90.00
_cell.angle_beta   90.00
_cell.angle_gamma   90.00
#
_symmetry.space_group_name_H-M   'P 1'
#
loop_
_entity.id
_entity.type
_entity.pdbx_description
1 polymer ?
#
loop_
_entity_poly.entity_id
_entity_poly.type
_entity_poly.pdbx_seq_one_letter_code
_entity_poly.pdbx_strand_id
1 'polypeptide(L)'
;MQKERNAVSEQNNNVPRRASTGSYTGQRNTGSRPAGSYTRPTRTSDRTRPINVGSAARNARKGKAAPETVAVNAEKERFDFVELFSKKNMKRFIRHLIFYIVLVTISVLLTWAIVVAANDINAFIKEDETIVVTIPKGASVDQIGTILEDNGVIDSKLAFKGYCKFKKSSGFQYGEYELNSNLCYKEIITKLKKSSESRETAKITIPEGYEQREIVDLLVKEGYADRAVLEDVLANYEFDYDFVRDLPKRNNRLEGYLFPDTYEIFVGDEVSIINTILANFQKKIEDEEIKKLIGKSKYTLDEIITMASIVEREGADNSEFAKVASVFYNRLDSKSYPYLESCATVQYVLPERKDVLSIADTDMDNPYNTYINKGLPPGPIACPGLDAIKAALDPAETDYYFFVASSQGTLFSETYKEHLSNVKKAGNSAYGTSTVS
;
A
#
# COMPACT_ATOMS: atom_id res chain seq x y z
N MET A 1 -66.94 -8.73 4.68
CA MET A 1 -67.31 -7.50 5.36
C MET A 1 -66.08 -6.66 5.20
N GLN A 2 -65.85 -5.91 4.20
CA GLN A 2 -66.47 -4.72 3.63
C GLN A 2 -66.39 -3.50 4.55
N LYS A 3 -65.55 -2.49 4.06
CA LYS A 3 -65.59 -1.03 4.29
C LYS A 3 -64.96 -0.58 5.60
N GLU A 4 -64.05 0.36 5.55
CA GLU A 4 -64.05 1.76 5.10
C GLU A 4 -62.61 2.21 4.86
N ARG A 5 -62.15 2.74 3.78
CA ARG A 5 -62.34 3.93 2.93
C ARG A 5 -62.28 5.28 3.65
N ASN A 6 -61.26 6.06 3.21
CA ASN A 6 -61.15 7.52 3.02
C ASN A 6 -61.00 8.36 4.29
N ALA A 7 -60.21 9.37 4.33
CA ALA A 7 -59.99 10.50 3.43
C ALA A 7 -58.78 11.34 3.93
N VAL A 8 -58.01 11.81 3.00
CA VAL A 8 -57.80 13.23 2.63
C VAL A 8 -57.12 14.15 3.67
N SER A 9 -55.97 14.71 3.34
CA SER A 9 -55.89 16.14 2.98
C SER A 9 -54.49 16.51 2.48
N GLU A 10 -54.49 17.00 1.29
CA GLU A 10 -53.50 17.92 0.75
C GLU A 10 -53.35 19.15 1.66
N GLN A 11 -52.14 19.57 1.91
CA GLN A 11 -51.86 20.98 2.06
C GLN A 11 -50.51 21.32 1.50
N ASN A 12 -50.57 21.98 0.35
CA ASN A 12 -49.59 22.91 -0.20
C ASN A 12 -49.06 23.86 0.85
N ASN A 13 -47.73 24.16 0.78
CA ASN A 13 -47.35 25.53 0.70
C ASN A 13 -45.85 25.73 0.41
N ASN A 14 -45.58 26.26 -0.76
CA ASN A 14 -44.73 27.40 -1.06
C ASN A 14 -43.32 27.49 -0.48
N VAL A 15 -42.41 27.22 -1.40
CA VAL A 15 -41.03 27.71 -1.45
C VAL A 15 -41.04 29.12 -2.08
N PRO A 16 -40.34 30.09 -1.61
CA PRO A 16 -39.83 31.19 -2.45
C PRO A 16 -38.38 30.95 -2.83
N ARG A 17 -38.18 30.77 -4.13
CA ARG A 17 -36.92 31.02 -4.80
C ARG A 17 -36.48 32.45 -4.57
N ARG A 18 -35.26 32.68 -4.11
CA ARG A 18 -34.58 33.98 -4.23
C ARG A 18 -33.33 33.75 -5.12
N ALA A 19 -33.49 34.17 -6.35
CA ALA A 19 -32.41 34.55 -7.21
C ALA A 19 -31.87 35.90 -6.77
N SER A 20 -30.56 36.06 -6.61
CA SER A 20 -29.91 37.35 -6.73
C SER A 20 -28.63 37.22 -7.52
N THR A 21 -28.76 37.56 -8.78
CA THR A 21 -27.70 38.07 -9.63
C THR A 21 -27.15 39.35 -9.00
N GLY A 22 -25.83 39.38 -8.81
CA GLY A 22 -25.12 40.58 -8.41
C GLY A 22 -23.78 40.60 -9.11
N SER A 23 -23.79 41.17 -10.33
CA SER A 23 -22.59 41.61 -11.01
C SER A 23 -22.03 42.82 -10.24
N TYR A 24 -20.74 42.76 -9.89
CA TYR A 24 -19.98 43.98 -9.57
C TYR A 24 -18.84 44.16 -10.53
N THR A 25 -19.05 45.13 -11.38
CA THR A 25 -18.09 45.83 -12.22
C THR A 25 -17.00 46.50 -11.38
N GLY A 26 -15.84 46.53 -11.97
CA GLY A 26 -14.61 47.03 -11.41
C GLY A 26 -14.60 48.47 -10.95
N GLN A 27 -13.72 48.75 -10.08
CA GLN A 27 -13.10 50.06 -9.93
C GLN A 27 -11.60 49.89 -9.68
N ARG A 28 -10.85 50.30 -10.71
CA ARG A 28 -9.44 50.67 -10.55
C ARG A 28 -9.34 51.83 -9.55
N ASN A 29 -8.54 51.65 -8.56
CA ASN A 29 -8.03 52.77 -7.79
C ASN A 29 -6.53 52.82 -7.93
N THR A 30 -6.11 53.83 -8.66
CA THR A 30 -4.75 54.32 -8.80
C THR A 30 -4.37 55.03 -7.49
N GLY A 31 -3.45 54.49 -6.76
CA GLY A 31 -2.86 55.11 -5.58
C GLY A 31 -1.32 55.13 -5.72
N SER A 32 -0.86 56.30 -5.97
CA SER A 32 0.50 56.76 -6.14
C SER A 32 1.53 56.25 -5.15
N ARG A 33 2.70 55.96 -5.71
CA ARG A 33 4.01 55.80 -5.03
C ARG A 33 4.38 57.02 -4.17
N PRO A 34 5.25 56.81 -3.19
CA PRO A 34 6.47 57.60 -3.19
C PRO A 34 7.74 56.75 -3.38
N ALA A 35 8.57 57.30 -4.22
CA ALA A 35 9.92 56.84 -4.52
C ALA A 35 10.85 57.11 -3.32
N GLY A 36 11.48 56.06 -2.87
CA GLY A 36 12.66 56.14 -1.98
C GLY A 36 13.91 55.86 -2.82
N SER A 37 14.59 56.91 -3.16
CA SER A 37 15.85 56.89 -3.83
C SER A 37 16.96 56.30 -2.95
N TYR A 38 17.61 55.24 -3.36
CA TYR A 38 18.95 54.90 -2.90
C TYR A 38 19.94 55.15 -4.02
N THR A 39 20.67 56.22 -3.86
CA THR A 39 21.79 56.62 -4.68
C THR A 39 22.99 55.68 -4.56
N ARG A 40 23.42 55.24 -5.70
CA ARG A 40 24.69 54.56 -5.96
C ARG A 40 25.85 55.54 -5.82
N PRO A 41 26.92 55.29 -5.08
CA PRO A 41 28.11 56.14 -5.19
C PRO A 41 28.93 55.74 -6.40
N THR A 42 29.05 56.66 -7.30
CA THR A 42 29.98 56.71 -8.41
C THR A 42 31.41 56.81 -7.89
N ARG A 43 32.27 55.98 -8.46
CA ARG A 43 33.71 55.97 -8.27
C ARG A 43 34.28 57.03 -9.19
N THR A 44 34.77 58.15 -8.64
CA THR A 44 35.59 59.08 -9.36
C THR A 44 37.08 58.75 -9.16
N SER A 45 37.76 58.70 -10.29
CA SER A 45 39.19 58.67 -10.46
C SER A 45 39.85 59.94 -9.96
N ASP A 46 41.11 59.83 -9.71
CA ASP A 46 42.18 60.81 -9.70
C ASP A 46 42.85 61.06 -8.35
N ARG A 47 44.08 60.63 -8.30
CA ARG A 47 45.21 61.53 -8.08
C ARG A 47 46.50 60.78 -8.00
N THR A 48 47.25 60.94 -9.10
CA THR A 48 48.71 60.91 -9.19
C THR A 48 49.37 61.74 -8.09
N ARG A 49 50.36 61.17 -7.41
CA ARG A 49 51.41 61.99 -6.77
C ARG A 49 52.82 61.33 -6.95
N PRO A 50 53.82 62.21 -7.09
CA PRO A 50 55.03 61.85 -7.77
C PRO A 50 56.13 61.32 -6.84
N ILE A 51 57.04 60.66 -7.49
CA ILE A 51 58.32 60.12 -7.02
C ILE A 51 59.22 61.27 -6.52
N ASN A 52 59.76 61.11 -5.33
CA ASN A 52 60.83 61.98 -4.85
C ASN A 52 62.18 61.27 -5.01
N VAL A 53 62.95 61.88 -5.89
CA VAL A 53 64.37 61.52 -6.14
C VAL A 53 65.24 62.26 -5.13
N GLY A 54 65.85 61.53 -4.26
CA GLY A 54 66.90 62.07 -3.37
C GLY A 54 68.28 61.57 -3.78
N SER A 55 69.01 62.45 -4.41
CA SER A 55 70.40 62.31 -4.77
C SER A 55 71.33 62.40 -3.54
N ALA A 56 72.32 61.52 -3.44
CA ALA A 56 73.54 61.84 -2.76
C ALA A 56 74.72 61.17 -3.46
N ALA A 57 75.62 62.04 -3.85
CA ALA A 57 76.76 61.81 -4.71
C ALA A 57 78.00 61.33 -3.94
N ARG A 58 78.87 60.73 -4.73
CA ARG A 58 80.34 60.78 -4.68
C ARG A 58 81.08 60.01 -3.58
N ASN A 59 81.88 59.03 -4.00
CA ASN A 59 83.28 59.20 -4.04
C ASN A 59 83.99 58.10 -4.84
N ALA A 60 84.87 58.57 -5.71
CA ALA A 60 85.73 57.78 -6.55
C ALA A 60 86.99 57.29 -5.78
N ARG A 61 87.53 56.13 -6.11
CA ARG A 61 88.99 55.96 -6.50
C ARG A 61 89.35 54.53 -6.88
N LYS A 62 89.76 54.45 -8.10
CA LYS A 62 90.92 53.68 -8.71
C LYS A 62 91.36 52.35 -8.09
N GLY A 63 91.35 51.35 -8.93
CA GLY A 63 92.18 50.17 -8.84
C GLY A 63 91.95 49.24 -10.02
N LYS A 64 92.96 49.16 -10.89
CA LYS A 64 92.98 48.27 -12.08
C LYS A 64 93.08 46.82 -11.71
N ALA A 65 92.38 45.98 -12.38
CA ALA A 65 92.82 44.65 -12.86
C ALA A 65 91.79 44.13 -13.89
N ALA A 66 92.34 43.54 -14.95
CA ALA A 66 91.63 43.05 -16.12
C ALA A 66 90.71 41.81 -15.79
N PRO A 67 89.77 41.55 -16.64
CA PRO A 67 88.77 40.53 -16.34
C PRO A 67 89.23 39.14 -16.76
N GLU A 68 89.19 38.21 -15.81
CA GLU A 68 89.09 36.80 -16.13
C GLU A 68 87.69 36.53 -16.59
N THR A 69 87.55 36.09 -17.81
CA THR A 69 86.30 35.53 -18.36
C THR A 69 86.00 34.26 -17.66
N VAL A 70 85.09 34.32 -16.67
CA VAL A 70 84.38 33.14 -16.17
C VAL A 70 83.38 32.75 -17.24
N ALA A 71 83.73 31.72 -17.99
CA ALA A 71 82.74 31.03 -18.82
C ALA A 71 81.70 30.45 -17.94
N VAL A 72 80.53 31.11 -17.90
CA VAL A 72 79.30 30.51 -17.33
C VAL A 72 78.91 29.39 -18.28
N ASN A 73 79.20 28.14 -17.89
CA ASN A 73 78.64 26.95 -18.46
C ASN A 73 77.16 26.98 -18.15
N ALA A 74 76.38 27.56 -19.03
CA ALA A 74 74.98 27.29 -19.13
C ALA A 74 74.80 25.90 -19.76
N GLU A 75 74.98 24.86 -18.95
CA GLU A 75 74.37 23.57 -19.28
C GLU A 75 72.87 23.79 -19.31
N LYS A 76 72.38 23.98 -20.55
CA LYS A 76 70.92 23.77 -20.81
C LYS A 76 70.62 22.36 -20.37
N GLU A 77 70.02 22.19 -19.22
CA GLU A 77 69.29 20.97 -18.92
C GLU A 77 68.28 20.76 -20.07
N ARG A 78 68.72 20.08 -21.10
CA ARG A 78 67.82 19.49 -22.06
C ARG A 78 66.98 18.45 -21.26
N PHE A 79 65.76 18.79 -21.03
CA PHE A 79 64.77 17.84 -20.52
C PHE A 79 64.72 16.69 -21.52
N ASP A 80 65.42 15.60 -21.20
CA ASP A 80 65.53 14.45 -22.09
C ASP A 80 64.22 13.65 -21.94
N PHE A 81 63.28 13.96 -22.82
CA PHE A 81 62.03 13.25 -22.92
C PHE A 81 62.19 11.73 -23.09
N VAL A 82 63.39 11.29 -23.60
CA VAL A 82 63.70 9.87 -23.83
C VAL A 82 63.99 9.13 -22.52
N GLU A 83 64.56 9.81 -21.49
CA GLU A 83 64.81 9.18 -20.19
C GLU A 83 63.50 8.92 -19.38
N LEU A 84 62.46 9.70 -19.62
CA LEU A 84 61.13 9.47 -19.04
C LEU A 84 60.51 8.13 -19.47
N PHE A 85 60.88 7.61 -20.63
CA PHE A 85 60.33 6.35 -21.21
C PHE A 85 61.21 5.12 -20.95
N SER A 86 62.27 5.23 -20.08
CA SER A 86 63.02 4.07 -19.63
C SER A 86 62.06 3.08 -18.90
N LYS A 87 62.18 1.78 -19.20
CA LYS A 87 61.31 0.73 -18.63
C LYS A 87 61.18 0.77 -17.11
N LYS A 88 62.16 1.28 -16.41
CA LYS A 88 62.18 1.45 -14.95
C LYS A 88 61.37 2.68 -14.48
N ASN A 89 61.42 3.76 -15.23
CA ASN A 89 60.65 4.99 -14.96
C ASN A 89 59.22 4.87 -15.45
N MET A 90 58.95 4.12 -16.52
CA MET A 90 57.61 3.82 -17.05
C MET A 90 56.73 3.15 -15.99
N LYS A 91 57.24 2.16 -15.24
CA LYS A 91 56.47 1.50 -14.16
C LYS A 91 56.13 2.48 -13.02
N ARG A 92 57.01 3.41 -12.71
CA ARG A 92 56.73 4.45 -11.71
C ARG A 92 55.71 5.46 -12.25
N PHE A 93 55.87 5.90 -13.47
CA PHE A 93 54.96 6.83 -14.15
C PHE A 93 53.53 6.23 -14.23
N ILE A 94 53.41 4.99 -14.69
CA ILE A 94 52.10 4.29 -14.77
C ILE A 94 51.48 4.18 -13.36
N ARG A 95 52.26 3.85 -12.33
CA ARG A 95 51.74 3.76 -10.95
C ARG A 95 51.24 5.11 -10.45
N HIS A 96 51.98 6.20 -10.71
CA HIS A 96 51.52 7.54 -10.36
C HIS A 96 50.30 7.97 -11.20
N LEU A 97 50.28 7.66 -12.48
CA LEU A 97 49.12 7.92 -13.33
C LEU A 97 47.86 7.18 -12.84
N ILE A 98 47.99 5.90 -12.53
CA ILE A 98 46.89 5.13 -11.92
C ILE A 98 46.45 5.75 -10.60
N PHE A 99 47.38 6.13 -9.75
CA PHE A 99 47.05 6.79 -8.47
C PHE A 99 46.29 8.10 -8.68
N TYR A 100 46.70 8.94 -9.63
CA TYR A 100 45.95 10.18 -9.92
C TYR A 100 44.58 9.91 -10.56
N ILE A 101 44.49 8.91 -11.45
CA ILE A 101 43.18 8.51 -12.02
C ILE A 101 42.24 8.05 -10.90
N VAL A 102 42.70 7.19 -9.99
CA VAL A 102 41.91 6.72 -8.85
C VAL A 102 41.52 7.90 -7.96
N LEU A 103 42.44 8.82 -7.67
CA LEU A 103 42.15 10.00 -6.86
C LEU A 103 41.07 10.89 -7.50
N VAL A 104 41.22 11.15 -8.81
CA VAL A 104 40.23 11.95 -9.57
C VAL A 104 38.87 11.22 -9.60
N THR A 105 38.87 9.91 -9.83
CA THR A 105 37.64 9.13 -9.84
C THR A 105 36.92 9.18 -8.48
N ILE A 106 37.66 9.00 -7.38
CA ILE A 106 37.12 9.13 -6.02
C ILE A 106 36.58 10.55 -5.78
N SER A 107 37.31 11.58 -6.22
CA SER A 107 36.86 12.96 -6.07
C SER A 107 35.58 13.25 -6.83
N VAL A 108 35.46 12.75 -8.08
CA VAL A 108 34.22 12.88 -8.88
C VAL A 108 33.05 12.16 -8.24
N LEU A 109 33.26 10.92 -7.78
CA LEU A 109 32.22 10.14 -7.09
C LEU A 109 31.78 10.82 -5.80
N LEU A 110 32.71 11.36 -5.03
CA LEU A 110 32.39 12.07 -3.79
C LEU A 110 31.62 13.36 -4.08
N THR A 111 32.04 14.12 -5.09
CA THR A 111 31.31 15.33 -5.50
C THR A 111 29.90 14.99 -5.97
N TRP A 112 29.75 13.93 -6.78
CA TRP A 112 28.45 13.48 -7.23
C TRP A 112 27.56 13.08 -6.04
N ALA A 113 28.07 12.31 -5.09
CA ALA A 113 27.32 11.91 -3.89
C ALA A 113 26.91 13.13 -3.04
N ILE A 114 27.78 14.14 -2.92
CA ILE A 114 27.47 15.39 -2.22
C ILE A 114 26.36 16.17 -2.94
N VAL A 115 26.41 16.24 -4.28
CA VAL A 115 25.38 16.93 -5.07
C VAL A 115 24.03 16.25 -4.95
N VAL A 116 24.01 14.90 -5.06
CA VAL A 116 22.77 14.12 -4.88
C VAL A 116 22.20 14.32 -3.47
N ALA A 117 23.04 14.21 -2.43
CA ALA A 117 22.59 14.43 -1.07
C ALA A 117 22.10 15.88 -0.82
N ALA A 118 22.77 16.87 -1.41
CA ALA A 118 22.38 18.27 -1.31
C ALA A 118 21.04 18.54 -2.02
N ASN A 119 20.83 17.90 -3.18
CA ASN A 119 19.55 17.98 -3.90
C ASN A 119 18.43 17.34 -3.07
N ASP A 120 18.67 16.17 -2.51
CA ASP A 120 17.67 15.45 -1.70
C ASP A 120 17.33 16.21 -0.40
N ILE A 121 18.32 16.80 0.27
CA ILE A 121 18.12 17.60 1.49
C ILE A 121 17.30 18.87 1.23
N ASN A 122 17.51 19.53 0.10
CA ASN A 122 16.95 20.86 -0.19
C ASN A 122 15.88 20.83 -1.30
N ALA A 123 15.65 19.69 -1.95
CA ALA A 123 14.68 19.51 -3.03
C ALA A 123 14.81 20.53 -4.17
N PHE A 124 16.05 20.81 -4.64
CA PHE A 124 16.28 21.81 -5.69
C PHE A 124 15.73 21.42 -7.04
N ILE A 125 15.81 20.13 -7.39
CA ILE A 125 15.37 19.55 -8.67
C ILE A 125 14.66 18.23 -8.35
N LYS A 126 13.37 18.32 -8.01
CA LYS A 126 12.48 17.17 -7.79
C LYS A 126 11.15 17.43 -8.48
N GLU A 127 10.55 16.38 -8.98
CA GLU A 127 9.20 16.43 -9.55
C GLU A 127 8.18 16.72 -8.45
N ASP A 128 7.05 17.33 -8.83
CA ASP A 128 5.97 17.66 -7.90
C ASP A 128 4.94 16.53 -7.93
N GLU A 129 5.20 15.47 -7.17
CA GLU A 129 4.32 14.32 -7.04
C GLU A 129 3.90 14.14 -5.59
N THR A 130 2.60 13.99 -5.36
CA THR A 130 2.07 13.71 -4.02
C THR A 130 2.07 12.21 -3.77
N ILE A 131 2.78 11.80 -2.73
CA ILE A 131 2.97 10.41 -2.34
C ILE A 131 2.40 10.20 -0.95
N VAL A 132 1.55 9.20 -0.80
CA VAL A 132 0.99 8.80 0.49
C VAL A 132 1.91 7.78 1.14
N VAL A 133 2.36 8.07 2.37
CA VAL A 133 3.28 7.20 3.12
C VAL A 133 2.70 6.90 4.49
N THR A 134 2.69 5.63 4.87
CA THR A 134 2.26 5.20 6.20
C THR A 134 3.45 4.96 7.12
N ILE A 135 3.51 5.69 8.23
CA ILE A 135 4.55 5.54 9.26
C ILE A 135 3.99 4.68 10.41
N PRO A 136 4.53 3.48 10.65
CA PRO A 136 4.08 2.60 11.72
C PRO A 136 4.33 3.18 13.12
N LYS A 137 3.49 2.79 14.08
CA LYS A 137 3.67 3.18 15.49
C LYS A 137 4.99 2.65 16.02
N GLY A 138 5.78 3.57 16.61
CA GLY A 138 7.09 3.22 17.16
C GLY A 138 8.21 3.04 16.14
N ALA A 139 7.99 3.41 14.87
CA ALA A 139 9.02 3.33 13.84
C ALA A 139 10.25 4.15 14.22
N SER A 140 11.42 3.53 14.11
CA SER A 140 12.71 4.19 14.29
C SER A 140 13.02 5.13 13.12
N VAL A 141 13.92 6.09 13.32
CA VAL A 141 14.39 6.98 12.24
C VAL A 141 14.93 6.21 11.03
N ASP A 142 15.52 5.04 11.27
CA ASP A 142 16.04 4.16 10.23
C ASP A 142 14.91 3.54 9.39
N GLN A 143 13.87 3.05 10.05
CA GLN A 143 12.67 2.51 9.40
C GLN A 143 11.90 3.59 8.64
N ILE A 144 11.74 4.77 9.25
CA ILE A 144 11.13 5.93 8.57
C ILE A 144 11.92 6.28 7.31
N GLY A 145 13.25 6.34 7.40
CA GLY A 145 14.11 6.62 6.25
C GLY A 145 13.95 5.57 5.14
N THR A 146 13.82 4.29 5.49
CA THR A 146 13.55 3.21 4.53
C THR A 146 12.20 3.39 3.85
N ILE A 147 11.14 3.63 4.63
CA ILE A 147 9.79 3.85 4.09
C ILE A 147 9.76 5.05 3.12
N LEU A 148 10.39 6.16 3.48
CA LEU A 148 10.45 7.35 2.62
C LEU A 148 11.25 7.11 1.34
N GLU A 149 12.35 6.34 1.39
CA GLU A 149 13.17 5.96 0.25
C GLU A 149 12.43 5.00 -0.68
N ASP A 150 11.82 3.95 -0.13
CA ASP A 150 11.09 2.92 -0.87
C ASP A 150 9.86 3.50 -1.62
N ASN A 151 9.24 4.54 -1.05
CA ASN A 151 8.13 5.25 -1.69
C ASN A 151 8.56 6.45 -2.55
N GLY A 152 9.86 6.69 -2.75
CA GLY A 152 10.36 7.74 -3.63
C GLY A 152 10.23 9.17 -3.11
N VAL A 153 9.91 9.36 -1.82
CA VAL A 153 9.84 10.70 -1.19
C VAL A 153 11.24 11.29 -1.02
N ILE A 154 12.22 10.43 -0.73
CA ILE A 154 13.64 10.80 -0.59
C ILE A 154 14.52 9.87 -1.42
N ASP A 155 15.68 10.37 -1.84
CA ASP A 155 16.63 9.59 -2.65
C ASP A 155 17.63 8.82 -1.79
N SER A 156 17.80 9.18 -0.51
CA SER A 156 18.80 8.55 0.37
C SER A 156 18.40 8.54 1.84
N LYS A 157 18.08 7.37 2.35
CA LYS A 157 17.86 7.14 3.79
C LYS A 157 19.05 7.47 4.66
N LEU A 158 20.27 7.27 4.13
CA LEU A 158 21.50 7.60 4.85
C LEU A 158 21.63 9.10 5.05
N ALA A 159 21.33 9.90 4.01
CA ALA A 159 21.33 11.35 4.09
C ALA A 159 20.25 11.84 5.07
N PHE A 160 19.04 11.28 4.99
CA PHE A 160 17.94 11.60 5.91
C PHE A 160 18.29 11.26 7.35
N LYS A 161 18.81 10.07 7.62
CA LYS A 161 19.26 9.65 8.96
C LYS A 161 20.36 10.55 9.51
N GLY A 162 21.36 10.89 8.65
CA GLY A 162 22.42 11.84 8.99
C GLY A 162 21.88 13.23 9.32
N TYR A 163 20.93 13.72 8.55
CA TYR A 163 20.26 15.00 8.78
C TYR A 163 19.47 15.00 10.09
N CYS A 164 18.68 13.96 10.36
CA CYS A 164 17.95 13.81 11.61
C CYS A 164 18.89 13.79 12.82
N LYS A 165 20.02 13.08 12.72
CA LYS A 165 21.04 13.02 13.78
C LYS A 165 21.67 14.40 14.02
N PHE A 166 22.04 15.11 12.95
CA PHE A 166 22.64 16.44 13.02
C PHE A 166 21.67 17.47 13.62
N LYS A 167 20.39 17.45 13.21
CA LYS A 167 19.34 18.34 13.71
C LYS A 167 18.75 17.86 15.04
N LYS A 168 19.20 16.72 15.60
CA LYS A 168 18.62 16.08 16.79
C LYS A 168 17.10 15.93 16.68
N SER A 169 16.64 15.54 15.49
CA SER A 169 15.22 15.38 15.20
C SER A 169 14.72 14.04 15.75
N SER A 170 13.73 14.11 16.62
CA SER A 170 13.03 12.98 17.24
C SER A 170 11.56 13.33 17.44
N GLY A 171 10.76 12.37 17.89
CA GLY A 171 9.35 12.60 18.16
C GLY A 171 8.50 12.61 16.89
N PHE A 172 8.87 11.77 15.91
CA PHE A 172 8.05 11.50 14.74
C PHE A 172 6.77 10.79 15.17
N GLN A 173 5.66 11.24 14.61
CA GLN A 173 4.35 10.64 14.88
C GLN A 173 4.09 9.53 13.86
N TYR A 174 3.36 8.52 14.28
CA TYR A 174 2.86 7.48 13.39
C TYR A 174 1.60 7.97 12.67
N GLY A 175 1.28 7.36 11.54
CA GLY A 175 0.11 7.71 10.75
C GLY A 175 0.42 7.80 9.27
N GLU A 176 -0.58 8.16 8.51
CA GLU A 176 -0.48 8.35 7.07
C GLU A 176 -0.21 9.82 6.75
N TYR A 177 0.71 10.06 5.84
CA TYR A 177 1.15 11.41 5.48
C TYR A 177 1.14 11.58 3.96
N GLU A 178 0.46 12.59 3.50
CA GLU A 178 0.60 13.09 2.14
C GLU A 178 1.87 13.95 2.06
N LEU A 179 2.91 13.39 1.44
CA LEU A 179 4.19 14.02 1.26
C LEU A 179 4.42 14.30 -0.22
N ASN A 180 4.84 15.51 -0.53
CA ASN A 180 5.25 15.84 -1.88
C ASN A 180 6.72 15.47 -2.07
N SER A 181 7.07 14.84 -3.19
CA SER A 181 8.46 14.45 -3.49
C SER A 181 9.40 15.65 -3.60
N ASN A 182 8.86 16.86 -3.84
CA ASN A 182 9.61 18.12 -3.88
C ASN A 182 9.81 18.78 -2.50
N LEU A 183 9.42 18.12 -1.40
CA LEU A 183 9.64 18.63 -0.05
C LEU A 183 11.09 18.45 0.38
N CYS A 184 11.67 19.51 0.98
CA CYS A 184 12.97 19.41 1.64
C CYS A 184 12.88 18.63 2.96
N TYR A 185 14.00 18.07 3.43
CA TYR A 185 14.03 17.28 4.67
C TYR A 185 13.45 18.01 5.90
N LYS A 186 13.63 19.33 5.97
CA LYS A 186 13.06 20.14 7.06
C LYS A 186 11.53 20.10 7.04
N GLU A 187 10.94 20.18 5.86
CA GLU A 187 9.48 20.17 5.67
C GLU A 187 8.91 18.78 5.92
N ILE A 188 9.55 17.72 5.39
CA ILE A 188 9.21 16.34 5.69
C ILE A 188 9.23 16.10 7.20
N ILE A 189 10.32 16.45 7.89
CA ILE A 189 10.44 16.31 9.35
C ILE A 189 9.35 17.12 10.09
N THR A 190 9.02 18.31 9.60
CA THR A 190 7.97 19.14 10.20
C THR A 190 6.60 18.50 10.04
N LYS A 191 6.30 17.96 8.88
CA LYS A 191 5.06 17.19 8.62
C LYS A 191 5.01 15.93 9.49
N LEU A 192 6.08 15.15 9.55
CA LEU A 192 6.14 13.93 10.36
C LEU A 192 6.12 14.17 11.88
N LYS A 193 6.44 15.38 12.34
CA LYS A 193 6.33 15.78 13.77
C LYS A 193 4.97 16.36 14.12
N LYS A 194 4.31 16.99 13.17
CA LYS A 194 2.90 17.27 13.33
C LYS A 194 2.24 15.91 13.31
N SER A 195 1.47 15.60 14.36
CA SER A 195 0.47 14.55 14.23
C SER A 195 -0.19 14.75 12.86
N SER A 196 -0.17 13.76 11.97
CA SER A 196 -1.14 13.73 10.89
C SER A 196 -2.43 14.10 11.61
N GLU A 197 -3.17 15.12 11.11
CA GLU A 197 -4.39 15.60 11.78
C GLU A 197 -5.03 14.36 12.33
N SER A 198 -5.20 14.24 13.64
CA SER A 198 -5.38 12.95 14.30
C SER A 198 -6.60 12.33 13.67
N ARG A 199 -6.38 11.56 12.58
CA ARG A 199 -7.45 10.76 12.01
C ARG A 199 -7.91 9.91 13.16
N GLU A 200 -9.16 10.04 13.48
CA GLU A 200 -9.79 9.23 14.51
C GLU A 200 -9.52 7.76 14.14
N THR A 201 -8.81 7.05 15.01
CA THR A 201 -8.61 5.62 14.83
C THR A 201 -9.63 4.87 15.66
N ALA A 202 -10.15 3.82 15.09
CA ALA A 202 -11.08 2.93 15.77
C ALA A 202 -10.57 1.48 15.67
N LYS A 203 -11.02 0.66 16.62
CA LYS A 203 -10.74 -0.76 16.61
C LYS A 203 -12.00 -1.51 16.24
N ILE A 204 -11.93 -2.33 15.20
CA ILE A 204 -13.06 -3.13 14.73
C ILE A 204 -12.67 -4.60 14.63
N THR A 205 -13.57 -5.49 15.00
CA THR A 205 -13.43 -6.94 14.81
C THR A 205 -14.42 -7.40 13.76
N ILE A 206 -13.90 -8.01 12.70
CA ILE A 206 -14.68 -8.67 11.65
C ILE A 206 -14.73 -10.16 12.04
N PRO A 207 -15.92 -10.70 12.34
CA PRO A 207 -16.08 -12.12 12.64
C PRO A 207 -15.86 -13.01 11.40
N GLU A 208 -15.49 -14.27 11.63
CA GLU A 208 -15.44 -15.30 10.59
C GLU A 208 -16.84 -15.55 10.02
N GLY A 209 -16.88 -15.89 8.74
CA GLY A 209 -18.12 -16.18 8.05
C GLY A 209 -19.00 -14.95 7.72
N TYR A 210 -18.57 -13.71 7.98
CA TYR A 210 -19.28 -12.52 7.54
C TYR A 210 -19.24 -12.39 6.01
N GLU A 211 -20.34 -11.96 5.44
CA GLU A 211 -20.43 -11.55 4.04
C GLU A 211 -19.91 -10.12 3.86
N GLN A 212 -19.46 -9.77 2.66
CA GLN A 212 -19.04 -8.39 2.34
C GLN A 212 -20.12 -7.37 2.75
N ARG A 213 -21.43 -7.67 2.52
CA ARG A 213 -22.53 -6.79 2.92
C ARG A 213 -22.62 -6.60 4.44
N GLU A 214 -22.37 -7.65 5.21
CA GLU A 214 -22.39 -7.60 6.68
C GLU A 214 -21.22 -6.79 7.23
N ILE A 215 -20.06 -6.87 6.57
CA ILE A 215 -18.89 -6.04 6.90
C ILE A 215 -19.15 -4.57 6.60
N VAL A 216 -19.78 -4.26 5.45
CA VAL A 216 -20.24 -2.91 5.13
C VAL A 216 -21.21 -2.39 6.18
N ASP A 217 -22.22 -3.19 6.52
CA ASP A 217 -23.20 -2.83 7.55
C ASP A 217 -22.55 -2.58 8.91
N LEU A 218 -21.57 -3.39 9.29
CA LEU A 218 -20.82 -3.22 10.53
C LEU A 218 -20.05 -1.90 10.55
N LEU A 219 -19.27 -1.60 9.51
CA LEU A 219 -18.48 -0.37 9.41
C LEU A 219 -19.33 0.89 9.42
N VAL A 220 -20.46 0.85 8.71
CA VAL A 220 -21.41 1.97 8.63
C VAL A 220 -22.17 2.15 9.95
N LYS A 221 -22.60 1.06 10.59
CA LYS A 221 -23.29 1.10 11.88
C LYS A 221 -22.44 1.70 13.00
N GLU A 222 -21.17 1.36 13.01
CA GLU A 222 -20.20 1.91 13.98
C GLU A 222 -19.80 3.36 13.65
N GLY A 223 -20.23 3.91 12.50
CA GLY A 223 -19.89 5.27 12.06
C GLY A 223 -18.46 5.42 11.54
N TYR A 224 -17.83 4.33 11.12
CA TYR A 224 -16.44 4.34 10.66
C TYR A 224 -16.29 4.61 9.17
N ALA A 225 -17.35 4.46 8.38
CA ALA A 225 -17.34 4.63 6.94
C ALA A 225 -18.68 5.17 6.41
N ASP A 226 -18.64 5.92 5.30
CA ASP A 226 -19.82 6.23 4.50
C ASP A 226 -20.15 5.06 3.58
N ARG A 227 -21.43 4.62 3.59
CA ARG A 227 -21.87 3.47 2.80
C ARG A 227 -21.62 3.62 1.31
N ALA A 228 -21.98 4.77 0.74
CA ALA A 228 -21.89 4.95 -0.69
C ALA A 228 -20.43 4.99 -1.17
N VAL A 229 -19.56 5.61 -0.37
CA VAL A 229 -18.12 5.66 -0.64
C VAL A 229 -17.50 4.27 -0.49
N LEU A 230 -17.85 3.54 0.58
CA LEU A 230 -17.31 2.20 0.85
C LEU A 230 -17.74 1.19 -0.24
N GLU A 231 -19.01 1.22 -0.66
CA GLU A 231 -19.52 0.36 -1.73
C GLU A 231 -18.84 0.69 -3.08
N ASP A 232 -18.58 1.97 -3.37
CA ASP A 232 -17.82 2.38 -4.57
C ASP A 232 -16.36 1.90 -4.52
N VAL A 233 -15.70 2.04 -3.38
CA VAL A 233 -14.34 1.53 -3.15
C VAL A 233 -14.27 0.02 -3.34
N LEU A 234 -15.19 -0.74 -2.76
CA LEU A 234 -15.25 -2.19 -2.90
C LEU A 234 -15.48 -2.64 -4.35
N ALA A 235 -16.28 -1.89 -5.11
CA ALA A 235 -16.63 -2.22 -6.48
C ALA A 235 -15.54 -1.80 -7.48
N ASN A 236 -14.97 -0.60 -7.34
CA ASN A 236 -14.27 0.09 -8.40
C ASN A 236 -12.81 0.41 -8.11
N TYR A 237 -12.40 0.51 -6.84
CA TYR A 237 -11.01 0.88 -6.52
C TYR A 237 -10.03 -0.23 -6.89
N GLU A 238 -8.94 0.13 -7.59
CA GLU A 238 -7.89 -0.80 -8.02
C GLU A 238 -6.84 -0.96 -6.92
N PHE A 239 -7.01 -1.99 -6.08
CA PHE A 239 -6.01 -2.35 -5.08
C PHE A 239 -4.85 -3.08 -5.72
N ASP A 240 -3.62 -2.72 -5.34
CA ASP A 240 -2.38 -3.27 -5.90
C ASP A 240 -1.97 -4.60 -5.24
N TYR A 241 -2.82 -5.61 -5.38
CA TYR A 241 -2.55 -6.98 -4.97
C TYR A 241 -2.73 -7.92 -6.16
N ASP A 242 -1.81 -8.86 -6.35
CA ASP A 242 -1.89 -9.86 -7.45
C ASP A 242 -3.22 -10.62 -7.39
N PHE A 243 -3.59 -11.09 -6.20
CA PHE A 243 -4.84 -11.83 -6.03
C PHE A 243 -6.09 -11.00 -6.35
N VAL A 244 -6.07 -9.68 -6.19
CA VAL A 244 -7.20 -8.80 -6.56
C VAL A 244 -7.27 -8.60 -8.08
N ARG A 245 -6.11 -8.48 -8.73
CA ARG A 245 -6.03 -8.32 -10.20
C ARG A 245 -6.54 -9.56 -10.94
N ASP A 246 -6.32 -10.74 -10.36
CA ASP A 246 -6.67 -12.02 -10.97
C ASP A 246 -8.13 -12.45 -10.71
N LEU A 247 -8.91 -11.66 -9.93
CA LEU A 247 -10.29 -12.01 -9.60
C LEU A 247 -11.21 -12.01 -10.83
N PRO A 248 -12.08 -13.02 -10.95
CA PRO A 248 -13.15 -13.02 -11.93
C PRO A 248 -14.08 -11.82 -11.77
N LYS A 249 -14.63 -11.33 -12.89
CA LYS A 249 -15.62 -10.25 -12.85
C LYS A 249 -16.92 -10.75 -12.22
N ARG A 250 -17.28 -10.19 -11.08
CA ARG A 250 -18.51 -10.47 -10.36
C ARG A 250 -18.97 -9.26 -9.54
N ASN A 251 -20.23 -9.22 -9.12
CA ASN A 251 -20.80 -8.06 -8.44
C ASN A 251 -20.07 -7.76 -7.11
N ASN A 252 -19.92 -8.76 -6.23
CA ASN A 252 -19.20 -8.62 -4.97
C ASN A 252 -17.76 -9.07 -5.16
N ARG A 253 -16.96 -8.25 -5.86
CA ARG A 253 -15.61 -8.59 -6.30
C ARG A 253 -14.72 -9.09 -5.16
N LEU A 254 -14.79 -8.44 -4.00
CA LEU A 254 -13.94 -8.74 -2.84
C LEU A 254 -14.58 -9.68 -1.82
N GLU A 255 -15.73 -10.31 -2.15
CA GLU A 255 -16.33 -11.32 -1.29
C GLU A 255 -15.34 -12.47 -1.04
N GLY A 256 -15.14 -12.84 0.21
CA GLY A 256 -14.20 -13.87 0.64
C GLY A 256 -12.78 -13.35 0.96
N TYR A 257 -12.45 -12.12 0.55
CA TYR A 257 -11.10 -11.56 0.70
C TYR A 257 -10.97 -10.54 1.83
N LEU A 258 -12.09 -10.12 2.41
CA LEU A 258 -12.09 -9.24 3.59
C LEU A 258 -11.86 -10.08 4.85
N PHE A 259 -10.61 -10.48 5.07
CA PHE A 259 -10.20 -11.46 6.07
C PHE A 259 -10.72 -11.13 7.47
N PRO A 260 -11.32 -12.09 8.20
CA PRO A 260 -11.80 -11.90 9.57
C PRO A 260 -10.61 -11.75 10.54
N ASP A 261 -10.56 -10.63 11.24
CA ASP A 261 -9.55 -10.33 12.27
C ASP A 261 -9.97 -9.05 13.03
N THR A 262 -9.16 -8.62 13.97
CA THR A 262 -9.31 -7.34 14.65
C THR A 262 -8.36 -6.30 14.06
N TYR A 263 -8.91 -5.21 13.56
CA TYR A 263 -8.19 -4.16 12.85
C TYR A 263 -8.18 -2.84 13.62
N GLU A 264 -7.08 -2.11 13.56
CA GLU A 264 -7.03 -0.69 13.87
C GLU A 264 -7.16 0.06 12.54
N ILE A 265 -8.23 0.85 12.38
CA ILE A 265 -8.62 1.52 11.14
C ILE A 265 -8.68 3.03 11.34
N PHE A 266 -8.55 3.80 10.25
CA PHE A 266 -8.80 5.24 10.24
C PHE A 266 -10.26 5.51 9.89
N VAL A 267 -10.96 6.21 10.79
CA VAL A 267 -12.38 6.54 10.59
C VAL A 267 -12.54 7.49 9.40
N GLY A 268 -13.45 7.17 8.49
CA GLY A 268 -13.74 7.97 7.30
C GLY A 268 -12.70 7.88 6.18
N ASP A 269 -11.87 6.82 6.20
CA ASP A 269 -10.94 6.52 5.10
C ASP A 269 -11.18 5.12 4.57
N GLU A 270 -12.20 4.99 3.73
CA GLU A 270 -12.70 3.72 3.22
C GLU A 270 -11.64 2.96 2.42
N VAL A 271 -10.80 3.67 1.66
CA VAL A 271 -9.69 3.05 0.90
C VAL A 271 -8.67 2.44 1.86
N SER A 272 -8.26 3.19 2.89
CA SER A 272 -7.31 2.70 3.89
C SER A 272 -7.89 1.54 4.72
N ILE A 273 -9.18 1.60 5.06
CA ILE A 273 -9.87 0.51 5.77
C ILE A 273 -9.79 -0.79 4.96
N ILE A 274 -10.23 -0.76 3.72
CA ILE A 274 -10.22 -1.96 2.86
C ILE A 274 -8.79 -2.42 2.57
N ASN A 275 -7.86 -1.49 2.29
CA ASN A 275 -6.46 -1.83 2.07
C ASN A 275 -5.84 -2.53 3.30
N THR A 276 -6.15 -2.07 4.52
CA THR A 276 -5.66 -2.71 5.77
C THR A 276 -6.16 -4.16 5.89
N ILE A 277 -7.41 -4.40 5.53
CA ILE A 277 -8.01 -5.75 5.56
C ILE A 277 -7.38 -6.65 4.49
N LEU A 278 -7.22 -6.15 3.26
CA LEU A 278 -6.60 -6.89 2.15
C LEU A 278 -5.11 -7.18 2.42
N ALA A 279 -4.38 -6.24 3.03
CA ALA A 279 -2.99 -6.45 3.43
C ALA A 279 -2.85 -7.60 4.45
N ASN A 280 -3.81 -7.75 5.37
CA ASN A 280 -3.84 -8.88 6.29
C ASN A 280 -4.14 -10.20 5.57
N PHE A 281 -5.09 -10.20 4.63
CA PHE A 281 -5.33 -11.36 3.77
C PHE A 281 -4.06 -11.78 3.02
N GLN A 282 -3.38 -10.83 2.35
CA GLN A 282 -2.10 -11.07 1.68
C GLN A 282 -1.10 -11.73 2.61
N LYS A 283 -0.94 -11.21 3.83
CA LYS A 283 -0.03 -11.77 4.83
C LYS A 283 -0.39 -13.20 5.20
N LYS A 284 -1.71 -13.54 5.30
CA LYS A 284 -2.15 -14.91 5.62
C LYS A 284 -1.86 -15.90 4.51
N ILE A 285 -2.09 -15.51 3.26
CA ILE A 285 -1.81 -16.41 2.11
C ILE A 285 -0.32 -16.50 1.77
N GLU A 286 0.49 -15.54 2.19
CA GLU A 286 1.96 -15.56 2.06
C GLU A 286 2.67 -16.32 3.18
N ASP A 287 1.95 -16.76 4.22
CA ASP A 287 2.49 -17.69 5.22
C ASP A 287 3.09 -18.92 4.52
N GLU A 288 4.28 -19.35 4.94
CA GLU A 288 5.04 -20.39 4.24
C GLU A 288 4.26 -21.71 4.10
N GLU A 289 3.49 -22.09 5.14
CA GLU A 289 2.67 -23.31 5.10
C GLU A 289 1.52 -23.16 4.10
N ILE A 290 0.76 -22.06 4.18
CA ILE A 290 -0.38 -21.78 3.30
C ILE A 290 0.09 -21.66 1.84
N LYS A 291 1.13 -20.90 1.59
CA LYS A 291 1.71 -20.73 0.25
C LYS A 291 2.16 -22.05 -0.36
N LYS A 292 2.75 -22.93 0.46
CA LYS A 292 3.14 -24.28 0.00
C LYS A 292 1.92 -25.13 -0.36
N LEU A 293 0.83 -25.05 0.41
CA LEU A 293 -0.42 -25.77 0.15
C LEU A 293 -1.11 -25.23 -1.11
N ILE A 294 -1.20 -23.90 -1.27
CA ILE A 294 -1.70 -23.27 -2.50
C ILE A 294 -0.91 -23.74 -3.71
N GLY A 295 0.42 -23.76 -3.64
CA GLY A 295 1.28 -24.20 -4.75
C GLY A 295 1.16 -25.68 -5.12
N LYS A 296 0.55 -26.52 -4.26
CA LYS A 296 0.27 -27.93 -4.53
C LYS A 296 -1.17 -28.18 -5.01
N SER A 297 -2.05 -27.22 -4.79
CA SER A 297 -3.46 -27.35 -5.14
C SER A 297 -3.67 -27.39 -6.66
N LYS A 298 -4.63 -28.19 -7.11
CA LYS A 298 -5.13 -28.17 -8.49
C LYS A 298 -6.11 -27.03 -8.75
N TYR A 299 -6.56 -26.36 -7.68
CA TYR A 299 -7.54 -25.28 -7.72
C TYR A 299 -6.84 -23.91 -7.66
N THR A 300 -7.43 -22.93 -8.30
CA THR A 300 -7.02 -21.54 -8.21
C THR A 300 -7.26 -20.99 -6.79
N LEU A 301 -6.61 -19.88 -6.43
CA LEU A 301 -6.85 -19.24 -5.13
C LEU A 301 -8.34 -18.89 -4.95
N ASP A 302 -9.00 -18.38 -6.00
CA ASP A 302 -10.42 -18.02 -5.94
C ASP A 302 -11.33 -19.24 -5.69
N GLU A 303 -11.04 -20.37 -6.30
CA GLU A 303 -11.75 -21.64 -6.06
C GLU A 303 -11.50 -22.16 -4.63
N ILE A 304 -10.28 -22.01 -4.11
CA ILE A 304 -9.94 -22.38 -2.72
C ILE A 304 -10.70 -21.51 -1.74
N ILE A 305 -10.73 -20.18 -1.93
CA ILE A 305 -11.48 -19.26 -1.05
C ILE A 305 -12.98 -19.48 -1.19
N THR A 306 -13.47 -19.81 -2.39
CA THR A 306 -14.87 -20.19 -2.60
C THR A 306 -15.22 -21.43 -1.80
N MET A 307 -14.42 -22.48 -1.88
CA MET A 307 -14.62 -23.71 -1.08
C MET A 307 -14.54 -23.41 0.41
N ALA A 308 -13.51 -22.66 0.85
CA ALA A 308 -13.33 -22.28 2.24
C ALA A 308 -14.56 -21.50 2.80
N SER A 309 -15.13 -20.61 1.99
CA SER A 309 -16.33 -19.85 2.39
C SER A 309 -17.56 -20.72 2.59
N ILE A 310 -17.69 -21.80 1.81
CA ILE A 310 -18.76 -22.79 1.98
C ILE A 310 -18.51 -23.61 3.25
N VAL A 311 -17.28 -24.08 3.44
CA VAL A 311 -16.88 -24.84 4.65
C VAL A 311 -17.11 -24.02 5.91
N GLU A 312 -16.72 -22.75 5.92
CA GLU A 312 -16.93 -21.81 7.02
C GLU A 312 -18.40 -21.67 7.42
N ARG A 313 -19.28 -21.69 6.43
CA ARG A 313 -20.72 -21.48 6.63
C ARG A 313 -21.50 -22.76 6.95
N GLU A 314 -20.94 -23.93 6.66
CA GLU A 314 -21.59 -25.25 6.87
C GLU A 314 -21.01 -25.99 8.08
N GLY A 315 -19.76 -25.78 8.44
CA GLY A 315 -19.13 -26.44 9.56
C GLY A 315 -19.61 -25.90 10.90
N ALA A 316 -19.99 -26.79 11.82
CA ALA A 316 -20.44 -26.41 13.15
C ALA A 316 -19.27 -26.09 14.08
N ASP A 317 -18.10 -26.68 13.82
CA ASP A 317 -16.88 -26.54 14.62
C ASP A 317 -15.65 -26.66 13.72
N ASN A 318 -14.60 -25.85 13.98
CA ASN A 318 -13.38 -25.79 13.17
C ASN A 318 -12.68 -27.16 13.06
N SER A 319 -12.79 -28.01 14.09
CA SER A 319 -12.21 -29.36 14.08
C SER A 319 -12.85 -30.31 13.03
N GLU A 320 -14.02 -29.94 12.52
CA GLU A 320 -14.76 -30.74 11.52
C GLU A 320 -14.56 -30.20 10.07
N PHE A 321 -14.00 -29.00 9.92
CA PHE A 321 -13.86 -28.33 8.62
C PHE A 321 -13.15 -29.18 7.57
N ALA A 322 -12.06 -29.88 7.92
CA ALA A 322 -11.36 -30.75 7.00
C ALA A 322 -12.25 -31.91 6.45
N LYS A 323 -13.17 -32.45 7.29
CA LYS A 323 -14.14 -33.48 6.87
C LYS A 323 -15.25 -32.88 6.03
N VAL A 324 -15.75 -31.69 6.39
CA VAL A 324 -16.77 -30.96 5.59
C VAL A 324 -16.20 -30.63 4.22
N ALA A 325 -14.96 -30.13 4.14
CA ALA A 325 -14.27 -29.89 2.88
C ALA A 325 -14.16 -31.17 2.03
N SER A 326 -13.83 -32.30 2.67
CA SER A 326 -13.72 -33.59 1.98
C SER A 326 -15.05 -34.02 1.34
N VAL A 327 -16.19 -33.81 2.03
CA VAL A 327 -17.51 -34.11 1.46
C VAL A 327 -17.75 -33.30 0.18
N PHE A 328 -17.47 -32.02 0.20
CA PHE A 328 -17.66 -31.17 -0.97
C PHE A 328 -16.71 -31.54 -2.12
N TYR A 329 -15.44 -31.83 -1.85
CA TYR A 329 -14.52 -32.29 -2.89
C TYR A 329 -14.91 -33.64 -3.45
N ASN A 330 -15.35 -34.59 -2.63
CA ASN A 330 -15.89 -35.87 -3.09
C ASN A 330 -17.09 -35.67 -4.03
N ARG A 331 -17.98 -34.72 -3.73
CA ARG A 331 -19.10 -34.38 -4.59
C ARG A 331 -18.67 -33.71 -5.88
N LEU A 332 -17.69 -32.80 -5.87
CA LEU A 332 -17.14 -32.18 -7.08
C LEU A 332 -16.56 -33.21 -8.06
N ASP A 333 -15.93 -34.26 -7.54
CA ASP A 333 -15.32 -35.31 -8.34
C ASP A 333 -16.35 -36.46 -8.66
N SER A 334 -17.57 -36.41 -8.08
CA SER A 334 -18.59 -37.45 -8.22
C SER A 334 -19.45 -37.29 -9.46
N LYS A 335 -19.70 -38.38 -10.16
CA LYS A 335 -20.72 -38.46 -11.20
C LYS A 335 -22.14 -38.71 -10.64
N SER A 336 -22.23 -39.35 -9.46
CA SER A 336 -23.48 -39.71 -8.83
C SER A 336 -24.09 -38.57 -7.97
N TYR A 337 -23.19 -37.74 -7.39
CA TYR A 337 -23.59 -36.63 -6.51
C TYR A 337 -22.89 -35.32 -6.94
N PRO A 338 -23.13 -34.82 -8.17
CA PRO A 338 -22.36 -33.73 -8.76
C PRO A 338 -22.76 -32.32 -8.29
N TYR A 339 -23.75 -32.21 -7.42
CA TYR A 339 -24.26 -30.99 -6.84
C TYR A 339 -23.75 -30.85 -5.41
N LEU A 340 -23.32 -29.65 -5.00
CA LEU A 340 -22.86 -29.45 -3.62
C LEU A 340 -24.03 -29.42 -2.63
N GLU A 341 -25.20 -28.96 -3.06
CA GLU A 341 -26.45 -28.90 -2.26
C GLU A 341 -26.24 -28.20 -0.92
N SER A 342 -25.42 -27.11 -0.93
CA SER A 342 -25.15 -26.31 0.25
C SER A 342 -26.27 -25.28 0.47
N CYS A 343 -26.90 -25.34 1.63
CA CYS A 343 -27.88 -24.32 2.05
C CYS A 343 -27.25 -22.92 2.12
N ALA A 344 -26.00 -22.82 2.53
CA ALA A 344 -25.29 -21.55 2.66
C ALA A 344 -25.21 -20.80 1.33
N THR A 345 -25.04 -21.49 0.21
CA THR A 345 -24.98 -20.86 -1.11
C THR A 345 -26.31 -20.26 -1.55
N VAL A 346 -27.44 -20.85 -1.14
CA VAL A 346 -28.79 -20.31 -1.35
C VAL A 346 -29.06 -19.14 -0.40
N GLN A 347 -28.67 -19.27 0.87
CA GLN A 347 -28.80 -18.19 1.87
C GLN A 347 -28.09 -16.91 1.46
N TYR A 348 -26.92 -17.03 0.81
CA TYR A 348 -26.11 -15.89 0.35
C TYR A 348 -26.88 -14.99 -0.64
N VAL A 349 -27.70 -15.58 -1.50
CA VAL A 349 -28.44 -14.84 -2.53
C VAL A 349 -29.81 -14.35 -2.07
N LEU A 350 -30.25 -14.77 -0.90
CA LEU A 350 -31.49 -14.27 -0.32
C LEU A 350 -31.30 -12.86 0.26
N PRO A 351 -32.34 -11.98 0.14
CA PRO A 351 -32.31 -10.66 0.78
C PRO A 351 -32.17 -10.74 2.30
N GLU A 352 -32.82 -11.73 2.91
CA GLU A 352 -32.77 -12.02 4.34
C GLU A 352 -32.57 -13.52 4.54
N ARG A 353 -31.73 -13.89 5.51
CA ARG A 353 -31.54 -15.30 5.86
C ARG A 353 -32.78 -15.89 6.47
N LYS A 354 -33.06 -17.15 6.17
CA LYS A 354 -34.18 -17.93 6.67
C LYS A 354 -33.69 -19.04 7.57
N ASP A 355 -34.44 -19.34 8.64
CA ASP A 355 -34.12 -20.48 9.50
C ASP A 355 -34.24 -21.81 8.73
N VAL A 356 -35.19 -21.89 7.80
CA VAL A 356 -35.45 -23.05 6.95
C VAL A 356 -35.70 -22.59 5.52
N LEU A 357 -34.94 -23.15 4.57
CA LEU A 357 -35.16 -22.91 3.14
C LEU A 357 -36.40 -23.64 2.66
N SER A 358 -37.21 -22.97 1.86
CA SER A 358 -38.33 -23.59 1.16
C SER A 358 -37.87 -24.27 -0.14
N ILE A 359 -38.69 -25.12 -0.71
CA ILE A 359 -38.46 -25.72 -2.04
C ILE A 359 -38.26 -24.62 -3.09
N ALA A 360 -39.06 -23.56 -3.04
CA ALA A 360 -38.88 -22.42 -3.98
C ALA A 360 -37.52 -21.71 -3.85
N ASP A 361 -36.91 -21.71 -2.66
CA ASP A 361 -35.58 -21.15 -2.45
C ASP A 361 -34.51 -22.07 -3.08
N THR A 362 -34.62 -23.39 -2.92
CA THR A 362 -33.69 -24.37 -3.49
C THR A 362 -33.86 -24.57 -5.01
N ASP A 363 -35.00 -24.19 -5.56
CA ASP A 363 -35.29 -24.23 -7.01
C ASP A 363 -35.02 -22.86 -7.70
N MET A 364 -34.55 -21.87 -6.95
CA MET A 364 -34.27 -20.53 -7.48
C MET A 364 -33.21 -20.57 -8.58
N ASP A 365 -33.50 -19.98 -9.74
CA ASP A 365 -32.55 -19.82 -10.84
C ASP A 365 -31.52 -18.73 -10.51
N ASN A 366 -30.43 -19.14 -9.90
CA ASN A 366 -29.31 -18.28 -9.53
C ASN A 366 -27.99 -19.05 -9.68
N PRO A 367 -26.93 -18.46 -10.27
CA PRO A 367 -25.63 -19.14 -10.42
C PRO A 367 -24.99 -19.62 -9.12
N TYR A 368 -25.29 -19.00 -8.00
CA TYR A 368 -24.80 -19.45 -6.68
C TYR A 368 -25.59 -20.64 -6.10
N ASN A 369 -26.75 -20.96 -6.65
CA ASN A 369 -27.57 -22.06 -6.14
C ASN A 369 -26.97 -23.43 -6.51
N THR A 370 -26.28 -24.06 -5.56
CA THR A 370 -25.61 -25.34 -5.75
C THR A 370 -26.52 -26.54 -5.68
N TYR A 371 -27.86 -26.37 -5.52
CA TYR A 371 -28.87 -27.42 -5.67
C TYR A 371 -29.17 -27.71 -7.14
N ILE A 372 -29.08 -26.67 -8.00
CA ILE A 372 -29.42 -26.77 -9.43
C ILE A 372 -28.20 -26.60 -10.35
N ASN A 373 -27.09 -25.99 -9.85
CA ASN A 373 -25.86 -25.81 -10.58
C ASN A 373 -24.78 -26.76 -10.07
N LYS A 374 -24.10 -27.45 -10.99
CA LYS A 374 -22.99 -28.34 -10.67
C LYS A 374 -21.70 -27.55 -10.45
N GLY A 375 -20.85 -28.07 -9.56
CA GLY A 375 -19.55 -27.48 -9.30
C GLY A 375 -19.59 -26.38 -8.24
N LEU A 376 -18.51 -25.58 -8.17
CA LEU A 376 -18.44 -24.43 -7.28
C LEU A 376 -19.32 -23.31 -7.80
N PRO A 377 -19.88 -22.48 -6.91
CA PRO A 377 -20.54 -21.23 -7.31
C PRO A 377 -19.53 -20.25 -7.93
N PRO A 378 -20.00 -19.14 -8.55
CA PRO A 378 -19.13 -18.17 -9.25
C PRO A 378 -18.07 -17.47 -8.37
N GLY A 379 -18.17 -17.62 -7.06
CA GLY A 379 -17.21 -17.05 -6.11
C GLY A 379 -17.59 -17.33 -4.66
N PRO A 380 -16.82 -16.82 -3.70
CA PRO A 380 -17.07 -16.97 -2.27
C PRO A 380 -18.45 -16.43 -1.85
N ILE A 381 -18.96 -16.98 -0.77
CA ILE A 381 -20.26 -16.62 -0.17
C ILE A 381 -20.13 -15.99 1.23
N ALA A 382 -18.91 -15.90 1.74
CA ALA A 382 -18.55 -15.28 3.01
C ALA A 382 -17.03 -15.13 3.09
N CYS A 383 -16.53 -14.39 4.07
CA CYS A 383 -15.12 -14.25 4.37
C CYS A 383 -14.69 -15.36 5.34
N PRO A 384 -13.93 -16.38 4.88
CA PRO A 384 -13.53 -17.52 5.70
C PRO A 384 -12.40 -17.18 6.66
N GLY A 385 -12.39 -17.84 7.81
CA GLY A 385 -11.27 -17.86 8.73
C GLY A 385 -10.09 -18.70 8.21
N LEU A 386 -8.98 -18.65 8.93
CA LEU A 386 -7.77 -19.38 8.52
C LEU A 386 -7.97 -20.90 8.54
N ASP A 387 -8.74 -21.41 9.49
CA ASP A 387 -9.01 -22.85 9.64
C ASP A 387 -9.82 -23.40 8.47
N ALA A 388 -10.82 -22.65 7.99
CA ALA A 388 -11.57 -23.03 6.80
C ALA A 388 -10.72 -22.98 5.52
N ILE A 389 -9.81 -22.00 5.40
CA ILE A 389 -8.85 -21.92 4.28
C ILE A 389 -7.90 -23.13 4.31
N LYS A 390 -7.37 -23.49 5.48
CA LYS A 390 -6.54 -24.68 5.65
C LYS A 390 -7.29 -25.97 5.30
N ALA A 391 -8.52 -26.10 5.75
CA ALA A 391 -9.38 -27.23 5.45
C ALA A 391 -9.69 -27.38 3.95
N ALA A 392 -9.88 -26.26 3.26
CA ALA A 392 -10.05 -26.27 1.80
C ALA A 392 -8.75 -26.63 1.05
N LEU A 393 -7.60 -26.30 1.62
CA LEU A 393 -6.28 -26.61 1.03
C LEU A 393 -5.82 -28.03 1.32
N ASP A 394 -6.15 -28.58 2.48
CA ASP A 394 -5.75 -29.90 2.97
C ASP A 394 -6.97 -30.62 3.60
N PRO A 395 -7.93 -31.03 2.75
CA PRO A 395 -9.14 -31.74 3.22
C PRO A 395 -8.80 -33.11 3.78
N ALA A 396 -9.63 -33.61 4.69
CA ALA A 396 -9.48 -34.99 5.18
C ALA A 396 -9.69 -36.00 4.04
N GLU A 397 -8.93 -37.08 4.06
CA GLU A 397 -9.13 -38.20 3.12
C GLU A 397 -10.28 -39.09 3.64
N THR A 398 -11.48 -38.95 3.07
CA THR A 398 -12.68 -39.72 3.42
C THR A 398 -13.49 -40.09 2.20
N ASP A 399 -14.41 -41.06 2.36
CA ASP A 399 -15.40 -41.46 1.35
C ASP A 399 -16.79 -40.87 1.63
N TYR A 400 -16.88 -39.81 2.42
CA TYR A 400 -18.15 -39.19 2.79
C TYR A 400 -18.70 -38.31 1.65
N TYR A 401 -20.01 -38.44 1.43
CA TYR A 401 -20.77 -37.61 0.48
C TYR A 401 -21.86 -36.78 1.15
N PHE A 402 -22.16 -37.05 2.43
CA PHE A 402 -23.25 -36.42 3.17
C PHE A 402 -22.83 -36.11 4.60
N PHE A 403 -23.37 -35.05 5.14
CA PHE A 403 -23.27 -34.75 6.56
C PHE A 403 -24.57 -34.11 7.07
N VAL A 404 -24.79 -34.15 8.36
CA VAL A 404 -25.91 -33.48 9.06
C VAL A 404 -25.46 -33.05 10.45
N ALA A 405 -25.70 -31.80 10.80
CA ALA A 405 -25.45 -31.30 12.14
C ALA A 405 -26.39 -31.94 13.16
N SER A 406 -25.85 -32.29 14.32
CA SER A 406 -26.64 -32.80 15.48
C SER A 406 -26.17 -32.09 16.77
N SER A 407 -26.92 -32.28 17.85
CA SER A 407 -26.55 -31.77 19.17
C SER A 407 -25.25 -32.39 19.73
N GLN A 408 -24.71 -33.42 19.12
CA GLN A 408 -23.51 -34.14 19.54
C GLN A 408 -22.34 -34.00 18.53
N GLY A 409 -22.43 -33.04 17.63
CA GLY A 409 -21.47 -32.83 16.50
C GLY A 409 -22.06 -33.27 15.16
N THR A 410 -21.25 -33.19 14.13
CA THR A 410 -21.66 -33.50 12.76
C THR A 410 -21.59 -35.01 12.48
N LEU A 411 -22.68 -35.57 11.93
CA LEU A 411 -22.76 -36.98 11.53
C LEU A 411 -22.47 -37.07 10.01
N PHE A 412 -21.37 -37.73 9.64
CA PHE A 412 -20.97 -37.97 8.26
C PHE A 412 -21.47 -39.33 7.73
N SER A 413 -21.65 -39.41 6.42
CA SER A 413 -22.16 -40.63 5.76
C SER A 413 -21.59 -40.77 4.36
N GLU A 414 -21.37 -42.04 3.93
CA GLU A 414 -20.92 -42.38 2.58
C GLU A 414 -22.11 -42.55 1.63
N THR A 415 -23.26 -43.04 2.17
CA THR A 415 -24.44 -43.33 1.39
C THR A 415 -25.62 -42.49 1.80
N TYR A 416 -26.54 -42.23 0.84
CA TYR A 416 -27.80 -41.53 1.12
C TYR A 416 -28.67 -42.24 2.18
N LYS A 417 -28.64 -43.59 2.17
CA LYS A 417 -29.38 -44.41 3.15
C LYS A 417 -28.87 -44.16 4.59
N GLU A 418 -27.56 -44.08 4.77
CA GLU A 418 -26.96 -43.76 6.06
C GLU A 418 -27.25 -42.32 6.47
N HIS A 419 -27.21 -41.39 5.51
CA HIS A 419 -27.58 -40.00 5.72
C HIS A 419 -29.01 -39.87 6.27
N LEU A 420 -30.00 -40.53 5.66
CA LEU A 420 -31.37 -40.55 6.15
C LEU A 420 -31.48 -41.11 7.58
N SER A 421 -30.64 -42.11 7.92
CA SER A 421 -30.57 -42.65 9.28
C SER A 421 -29.98 -41.61 10.25
N ASN A 422 -28.93 -40.89 9.83
CA ASN A 422 -28.31 -39.85 10.62
C ASN A 422 -29.21 -38.61 10.82
N VAL A 423 -29.97 -38.21 9.82
CA VAL A 423 -31.01 -37.16 9.93
C VAL A 423 -32.03 -37.52 11.00
N LYS A 424 -32.50 -38.78 11.06
CA LYS A 424 -33.41 -39.25 12.10
C LYS A 424 -32.77 -39.22 13.49
N LYS A 425 -31.50 -39.61 13.61
CA LYS A 425 -30.75 -39.56 14.89
C LYS A 425 -30.51 -38.15 15.37
N ALA A 426 -30.26 -37.24 14.45
CA ALA A 426 -30.06 -35.81 14.74
C ALA A 426 -31.31 -35.11 15.27
N GLY A 427 -32.47 -35.77 15.19
CA GLY A 427 -33.74 -35.19 15.63
C GLY A 427 -34.20 -34.00 14.80
N ASN A 428 -33.58 -33.78 13.65
CA ASN A 428 -33.83 -32.66 12.76
C ASN A 428 -35.12 -32.91 11.99
N SER A 429 -36.27 -32.58 12.62
CA SER A 429 -37.57 -32.40 11.92
C SER A 429 -37.48 -31.22 10.92
N ALA A 430 -36.45 -30.41 11.01
CA ALA A 430 -36.28 -29.19 10.22
C ALA A 430 -35.64 -29.43 8.85
N TYR A 431 -34.99 -30.56 8.60
CA TYR A 431 -34.80 -30.99 7.22
C TYR A 431 -36.16 -31.46 6.72
N GLY A 432 -36.96 -30.47 6.41
CA GLY A 432 -38.20 -30.68 5.70
C GLY A 432 -37.87 -31.59 4.53
N THR A 433 -38.55 -32.72 4.50
CA THR A 433 -38.62 -33.68 3.44
C THR A 433 -38.53 -33.01 2.06
N SER A 434 -37.35 -32.55 1.67
CA SER A 434 -36.98 -32.44 0.28
C SER A 434 -36.73 -33.87 -0.18
N THR A 435 -37.77 -34.66 -0.20
CA THR A 435 -37.83 -35.89 -0.96
C THR A 435 -37.74 -35.47 -2.42
N VAL A 436 -36.53 -35.45 -2.92
CA VAL A 436 -36.32 -35.62 -4.36
C VAL A 436 -36.85 -37.01 -4.68
N SER A 437 -38.04 -37.06 -5.26
CA SER A 437 -38.63 -38.23 -5.92
C SER A 437 -37.95 -38.47 -7.25
#